data_6e9b4a8416f2a1f274be40ef7d02c34c
#
_entry.id   6e9b4a8416f2a1f274be40ef7d02c34c
#
_cell.length_a   1.000
_cell.length_b   1.000
_cell.length_c   1.000
_cell.angle_alpha   90.00
_cell.angle_beta   90.00
_cell.angle_gamma   90.00
#
_symmetry.space_group_name_H-M   'P 1'
#
loop_
_entity.id
_entity.type
_entity.pdbx_description
1 polymer ?
#
loop_
_entity_poly.entity_id
_entity_poly.type
_entity_poly.pdbx_seq_one_letter_code
_entity_poly.pdbx_strand_id
1 'polypeptide(L)'
;DEAGRLACLLARVVRHQENLTAVADKHIRGLYTGGTLAAESAGLLAERLNITPDEHHPQGMMLNALGHQIVDLGDDFYTVGRPHPMIDPSLRNQLIAELGEQTQVGVLLLDVVIGYGATADPAGSLVEACRLAWALRSESHPLHVIATVTGTENDPQCRSRQIAELEDAGVVVVDSLPEAALLAVALISPQRMAEPAPRSSLLDGVAVINAGLRSFAIDLQSAGTPVVHYQWAPIAGGNKKLARLLERLQ
;
A
#
# COMPACT_ATOMS: atom_id res chain seq x y z
N ASP A 1 18.22 -7.65 1.24
CA ASP A 1 17.67 -6.64 2.11
C ASP A 1 16.21 -6.27 1.82
N GLU A 2 15.76 -6.42 0.58
CA GLU A 2 14.35 -6.26 0.19
C GLU A 2 13.44 -7.28 0.89
N ALA A 3 13.87 -8.52 0.99
CA ALA A 3 13.17 -9.55 1.74
C ALA A 3 12.98 -9.19 3.23
N GLY A 4 13.99 -8.57 3.84
CA GLY A 4 13.89 -8.08 5.22
C GLY A 4 12.86 -6.97 5.37
N ARG A 5 12.82 -6.02 4.43
CA ARG A 5 11.82 -4.94 4.42
C ARG A 5 10.41 -5.49 4.26
N LEU A 6 10.22 -6.43 3.34
CA LEU A 6 8.93 -7.09 3.13
C LEU A 6 8.49 -7.87 4.38
N ALA A 7 9.40 -8.60 5.02
CA ALA A 7 9.11 -9.33 6.26
C ALA A 7 8.68 -8.38 7.39
N CYS A 8 9.37 -7.24 7.56
CA CYS A 8 8.98 -6.22 8.53
C CYS A 8 7.61 -5.62 8.23
N LEU A 9 7.31 -5.32 6.96
CA LEU A 9 6.03 -4.80 6.53
C LEU A 9 4.90 -5.80 6.84
N LEU A 10 5.07 -7.06 6.47
CA LEU A 10 4.09 -8.11 6.75
C LEU A 10 3.88 -8.31 8.26
N ALA A 11 4.95 -8.28 9.06
CA ALA A 11 4.84 -8.40 10.52
C ALA A 11 4.04 -7.23 11.14
N ARG A 12 4.17 -6.00 10.61
CA ARG A 12 3.36 -4.85 11.05
C ARG A 12 1.90 -5.02 10.67
N VAL A 13 1.62 -5.42 9.42
CA VAL A 13 0.25 -5.69 8.97
C VAL A 13 -0.44 -6.74 9.85
N VAL A 14 0.23 -7.86 10.14
CA VAL A 14 -0.29 -8.90 11.04
C VAL A 14 -0.58 -8.34 12.43
N ARG A 15 0.33 -7.57 13.00
CA ARG A 15 0.15 -6.95 14.33
C ARG A 15 -1.06 -6.00 14.36
N HIS A 16 -1.27 -5.20 13.32
CA HIS A 16 -2.45 -4.35 13.23
C HIS A 16 -3.72 -5.18 13.08
N GLN A 17 -3.68 -6.22 12.25
CA GLN A 17 -4.82 -7.10 12.03
C GLN A 17 -5.27 -7.84 13.30
N GLU A 18 -4.35 -8.25 14.16
CA GLU A 18 -4.66 -8.91 15.44
C GLU A 18 -5.46 -8.01 16.39
N ASN A 19 -5.34 -6.69 16.27
CA ASN A 19 -6.02 -5.70 17.09
C ASN A 19 -7.30 -5.14 16.48
N LEU A 20 -7.65 -5.55 15.26
CA LEU A 20 -8.80 -5.03 14.52
C LEU A 20 -9.79 -6.15 14.19
N THR A 21 -11.07 -5.83 14.27
CA THR A 21 -12.12 -6.77 13.84
C THR A 21 -12.15 -6.85 12.32
N ALA A 22 -12.14 -8.08 11.77
CA ALA A 22 -12.31 -8.27 10.34
C ALA A 22 -13.66 -7.74 9.86
N VAL A 23 -13.67 -7.07 8.70
CA VAL A 23 -14.86 -6.52 8.05
C VAL A 23 -15.07 -7.21 6.70
N ALA A 24 -15.24 -8.53 6.76
CA ALA A 24 -15.39 -9.36 5.58
C ALA A 24 -16.51 -8.85 4.66
N ASP A 25 -16.27 -8.94 3.36
CA ASP A 25 -17.20 -8.54 2.29
C ASP A 25 -17.62 -7.05 2.30
N LYS A 26 -16.89 -6.22 3.05
CA LYS A 26 -17.07 -4.76 3.01
C LYS A 26 -16.19 -4.12 1.95
N HIS A 27 -16.51 -2.87 1.63
CA HIS A 27 -15.79 -2.08 0.65
C HIS A 27 -14.70 -1.22 1.28
N ILE A 28 -13.70 -0.88 0.46
CA ILE A 28 -12.66 0.09 0.78
C ILE A 28 -13.04 1.42 0.13
N ARG A 29 -12.94 2.51 0.89
CA ARG A 29 -13.03 3.88 0.42
C ARG A 29 -11.69 4.58 0.66
N GLY A 30 -11.11 5.23 -0.35
CA GLY A 30 -9.96 6.11 -0.20
C GLY A 30 -10.38 7.55 -0.51
N LEU A 31 -10.05 8.48 0.37
CA LEU A 31 -10.30 9.91 0.21
C LEU A 31 -8.99 10.67 0.38
N TYR A 32 -8.27 10.79 -0.72
CA TYR A 32 -6.92 11.35 -0.76
C TYR A 32 -6.92 12.84 -1.10
N THR A 33 -5.95 13.55 -0.54
CA THR A 33 -5.67 14.95 -0.90
C THR A 33 -4.51 15.06 -1.88
N GLY A 34 -3.67 14.03 -1.96
CA GLY A 34 -2.55 13.95 -2.89
C GLY A 34 -2.82 13.00 -4.05
N GLY A 35 -2.89 13.52 -5.28
CA GLY A 35 -3.20 12.74 -6.47
C GLY A 35 -2.24 11.57 -6.72
N THR A 36 -0.93 11.78 -6.47
CA THR A 36 0.08 10.71 -6.57
C THR A 36 -0.20 9.59 -5.57
N LEU A 37 -0.55 9.94 -4.33
CA LEU A 37 -0.87 8.97 -3.28
C LEU A 37 -2.16 8.21 -3.59
N ALA A 38 -3.16 8.90 -4.15
CA ALA A 38 -4.41 8.29 -4.62
C ALA A 38 -4.15 7.28 -5.75
N ALA A 39 -3.38 7.68 -6.77
CA ALA A 39 -3.05 6.83 -7.91
C ALA A 39 -2.23 5.58 -7.49
N GLU A 40 -1.23 5.75 -6.63
CA GLU A 40 -0.44 4.62 -6.11
C GLU A 40 -1.31 3.67 -5.27
N SER A 41 -2.14 4.21 -4.39
CA SER A 41 -3.07 3.41 -3.58
C SER A 41 -4.06 2.63 -4.45
N ALA A 42 -4.60 3.25 -5.49
CA ALA A 42 -5.49 2.61 -6.45
C ALA A 42 -4.81 1.45 -7.18
N GLY A 43 -3.56 1.64 -7.65
CA GLY A 43 -2.76 0.60 -8.31
C GLY A 43 -2.46 -0.58 -7.39
N LEU A 44 -2.04 -0.31 -6.15
CA LEU A 44 -1.77 -1.33 -5.15
C LEU A 44 -3.01 -2.16 -4.79
N LEU A 45 -4.17 -1.53 -4.66
CA LEU A 45 -5.42 -2.23 -4.39
C LEU A 45 -5.91 -3.02 -5.60
N ALA A 46 -5.82 -2.45 -6.81
CA ALA A 46 -6.20 -3.12 -8.04
C ALA A 46 -5.42 -4.43 -8.22
N GLU A 47 -4.10 -4.39 -8.04
CA GLU A 47 -3.25 -5.58 -8.08
C GLU A 47 -3.69 -6.64 -7.07
N ARG A 48 -3.89 -6.27 -5.80
CA ARG A 48 -4.22 -7.19 -4.71
C ARG A 48 -5.63 -7.77 -4.80
N LEU A 49 -6.57 -6.99 -5.30
CA LEU A 49 -7.96 -7.41 -5.48
C LEU A 49 -8.21 -8.05 -6.85
N ASN A 50 -7.17 -8.11 -7.69
CA ASN A 50 -7.24 -8.64 -9.07
C ASN A 50 -8.26 -7.86 -9.92
N ILE A 51 -8.25 -6.54 -9.78
CA ILE A 51 -9.05 -5.59 -10.54
C ILE A 51 -8.21 -5.07 -11.70
N THR A 52 -8.76 -5.05 -12.91
CA THR A 52 -8.13 -4.36 -14.04
C THR A 52 -8.33 -2.85 -13.87
N PRO A 53 -7.26 -2.03 -13.77
CA PRO A 53 -7.39 -0.59 -13.65
C PRO A 53 -8.06 0.00 -14.89
N ASP A 54 -8.89 1.04 -14.70
CA ASP A 54 -9.34 1.87 -15.78
C ASP A 54 -8.26 2.92 -16.09
N GLU A 55 -8.01 3.18 -17.37
CA GLU A 55 -7.06 4.23 -17.78
C GLU A 55 -7.66 5.64 -17.68
N HIS A 56 -8.97 5.73 -17.55
CA HIS A 56 -9.71 6.99 -17.43
C HIS A 56 -10.11 7.22 -15.97
N HIS A 57 -9.73 8.37 -15.45
CA HIS A 57 -10.01 8.77 -14.07
C HIS A 57 -10.94 9.99 -14.01
N PRO A 58 -12.20 9.85 -14.45
CA PRO A 58 -13.13 10.98 -14.46
C PRO A 58 -13.37 11.45 -13.02
N GLN A 59 -13.35 12.77 -12.83
CA GLN A 59 -13.68 13.39 -11.54
C GLN A 59 -12.78 12.90 -10.39
N GLY A 60 -11.48 12.71 -10.65
CA GLY A 60 -10.53 12.26 -9.63
C GLY A 60 -10.75 10.81 -9.13
N MET A 61 -11.59 10.02 -9.80
CA MET A 61 -11.87 8.65 -9.43
C MET A 61 -10.75 7.72 -9.89
N MET A 62 -9.75 7.45 -9.04
CA MET A 62 -8.58 6.62 -9.36
C MET A 62 -8.89 5.12 -9.37
N LEU A 63 -9.88 4.68 -8.60
CA LEU A 63 -10.41 3.31 -8.62
C LEU A 63 -11.92 3.36 -8.37
N ASN A 64 -12.70 2.66 -9.19
CA ASN A 64 -14.13 2.45 -8.98
C ASN A 64 -14.54 1.08 -9.50
N ALA A 65 -14.37 0.06 -8.67
CA ALA A 65 -14.67 -1.32 -9.06
C ALA A 65 -15.09 -2.16 -7.86
N LEU A 66 -16.00 -3.10 -8.06
CA LEU A 66 -16.45 -4.07 -7.04
C LEU A 66 -16.93 -3.39 -5.73
N GLY A 67 -17.39 -2.14 -5.80
CA GLY A 67 -17.78 -1.35 -4.64
C GLY A 67 -16.63 -0.60 -3.96
N HIS A 68 -15.37 -0.91 -4.28
CA HIS A 68 -14.20 -0.18 -3.81
C HIS A 68 -14.04 1.11 -4.61
N GLN A 69 -13.64 2.19 -3.93
CA GLN A 69 -13.42 3.48 -4.55
C GLN A 69 -12.22 4.18 -3.93
N ILE A 70 -11.35 4.73 -4.79
CA ILE A 70 -10.25 5.62 -4.41
C ILE A 70 -10.43 6.93 -5.16
N VAL A 71 -10.48 8.02 -4.42
CA VAL A 71 -10.77 9.35 -4.95
C VAL A 71 -9.63 10.29 -4.63
N ASP A 72 -9.14 11.00 -5.65
CA ASP A 72 -8.28 12.16 -5.51
C ASP A 72 -9.16 13.41 -5.37
N LEU A 73 -9.22 13.97 -4.18
CA LEU A 73 -9.93 15.22 -3.89
C LEU A 73 -9.14 16.47 -4.28
N GLY A 74 -7.87 16.29 -4.70
CA GLY A 74 -7.05 17.34 -5.28
C GLY A 74 -7.30 17.57 -6.77
N ASP A 75 -8.09 16.71 -7.44
CA ASP A 75 -8.48 16.85 -8.84
C ASP A 75 -9.22 18.16 -9.10
N ASP A 76 -9.08 18.69 -10.32
CA ASP A 76 -9.75 19.92 -10.76
C ASP A 76 -11.26 19.90 -10.53
N PHE A 77 -11.90 18.74 -10.65
CA PHE A 77 -13.32 18.59 -10.38
C PHE A 77 -13.73 19.05 -8.98
N TYR A 78 -12.87 18.82 -7.99
CA TYR A 78 -13.12 19.21 -6.60
C TYR A 78 -12.52 20.55 -6.21
N THR A 79 -11.54 21.07 -6.96
CA THR A 79 -10.78 22.26 -6.59
C THR A 79 -11.13 23.51 -7.39
N VAL A 80 -11.89 23.38 -8.49
CA VAL A 80 -12.38 24.56 -9.23
C VAL A 80 -13.29 25.40 -8.35
N GLY A 81 -12.84 26.64 -8.08
CA GLY A 81 -13.60 27.62 -7.29
C GLY A 81 -13.55 27.42 -5.78
N ARG A 82 -12.69 26.52 -5.27
CA ARG A 82 -12.44 26.33 -3.84
C ARG A 82 -10.98 25.98 -3.56
N PRO A 83 -10.48 26.18 -2.32
CA PRO A 83 -9.12 25.80 -1.96
C PRO A 83 -8.87 24.30 -2.11
N HIS A 84 -7.61 23.93 -2.34
CA HIS A 84 -7.17 22.54 -2.33
C HIS A 84 -7.44 21.90 -0.96
N PRO A 85 -7.80 20.60 -0.89
CA PRO A 85 -8.18 19.91 0.37
C PRO A 85 -7.04 19.82 1.41
N MET A 86 -5.79 20.02 1.02
CA MET A 86 -4.68 20.20 1.98
C MET A 86 -4.75 21.55 2.72
N ILE A 87 -5.38 22.56 2.13
CA ILE A 87 -5.53 23.90 2.70
C ILE A 87 -6.85 24.00 3.46
N ASP A 88 -7.94 23.55 2.81
CA ASP A 88 -9.28 23.50 3.40
C ASP A 88 -9.83 22.07 3.36
N PRO A 89 -9.79 21.33 4.46
CA PRO A 89 -10.24 19.95 4.53
C PRO A 89 -11.76 19.78 4.57
N SER A 90 -12.55 20.84 4.53
CA SER A 90 -14.00 20.82 4.77
C SER A 90 -14.74 19.79 3.90
N LEU A 91 -14.44 19.74 2.60
CA LEU A 91 -15.06 18.79 1.69
C LEU A 91 -14.73 17.35 2.07
N ARG A 92 -13.44 17.05 2.33
CA ARG A 92 -13.04 15.70 2.73
C ARG A 92 -13.68 15.29 4.05
N ASN A 93 -13.71 16.20 5.01
CA ASN A 93 -14.31 15.95 6.32
C ASN A 93 -15.83 15.68 6.22
N GLN A 94 -16.52 16.39 5.35
CA GLN A 94 -17.93 16.09 5.04
C GLN A 94 -18.09 14.68 4.47
N LEU A 95 -17.31 14.31 3.46
CA LEU A 95 -17.35 12.98 2.85
C LEU A 95 -17.01 11.86 3.86
N ILE A 96 -16.09 12.12 4.79
CA ILE A 96 -15.77 11.17 5.87
C ILE A 96 -16.98 11.00 6.79
N ALA A 97 -17.61 12.09 7.23
CA ALA A 97 -18.77 12.03 8.12
C ALA A 97 -19.95 11.26 7.46
N GLU A 98 -20.18 11.46 6.17
CA GLU A 98 -21.21 10.75 5.38
C GLU A 98 -20.98 9.22 5.32
N LEU A 99 -19.74 8.74 5.51
CA LEU A 99 -19.46 7.31 5.59
C LEU A 99 -20.09 6.67 6.83
N GLY A 100 -20.47 7.43 7.83
CA GLY A 100 -21.21 6.93 9.00
C GLY A 100 -22.48 6.15 8.62
N GLU A 101 -23.20 6.59 7.61
CA GLU A 101 -24.42 5.94 7.11
C GLU A 101 -24.15 4.83 6.09
N GLN A 102 -22.94 4.78 5.50
CA GLN A 102 -22.56 3.82 4.45
C GLN A 102 -21.99 2.52 5.03
N THR A 103 -22.83 1.72 5.67
CA THR A 103 -22.42 0.49 6.39
C THR A 103 -21.78 -0.58 5.51
N GLN A 104 -21.87 -0.49 4.19
CA GLN A 104 -21.16 -1.32 3.23
C GLN A 104 -19.66 -0.99 3.15
N VAL A 105 -19.22 0.21 3.57
CA VAL A 105 -17.81 0.59 3.64
C VAL A 105 -17.26 0.17 5.01
N GLY A 106 -16.25 -0.69 5.04
CA GLY A 106 -15.62 -1.18 6.27
C GLY A 106 -14.24 -0.58 6.52
N VAL A 107 -13.57 -0.09 5.47
CA VAL A 107 -12.23 0.49 5.56
C VAL A 107 -12.18 1.83 4.83
N LEU A 108 -11.64 2.84 5.51
CA LEU A 108 -11.32 4.15 4.95
C LEU A 108 -9.81 4.34 4.91
N LEU A 109 -9.27 4.65 3.73
CA LEU A 109 -7.86 4.99 3.51
C LEU A 109 -7.71 6.50 3.33
N LEU A 110 -6.72 7.08 3.99
CA LEU A 110 -6.46 8.52 4.01
C LEU A 110 -4.98 8.83 3.91
N ASP A 111 -4.66 9.98 3.33
CA ASP A 111 -3.38 10.65 3.50
C ASP A 111 -3.53 11.85 4.46
N VAL A 112 -2.50 12.12 5.22
CA VAL A 112 -2.30 13.36 5.96
C VAL A 112 -1.00 13.98 5.48
N VAL A 113 -1.12 15.05 4.71
CA VAL A 113 0.05 15.78 4.17
C VAL A 113 0.24 17.04 4.97
N ILE A 114 1.40 17.16 5.61
CA ILE A 114 1.80 18.31 6.42
C ILE A 114 2.89 19.10 5.70
N GLY A 115 3.02 20.37 6.06
CA GLY A 115 4.00 21.27 5.48
C GLY A 115 3.52 22.73 5.48
N TYR A 116 4.37 23.59 4.94
CA TYR A 116 4.01 25.00 4.74
C TYR A 116 2.89 25.11 3.71
N GLY A 117 1.85 25.87 4.05
CA GLY A 117 0.65 26.03 3.19
C GLY A 117 -0.45 24.98 3.40
N ALA A 118 -0.18 23.88 4.11
CA ALA A 118 -1.24 22.99 4.57
C ALA A 118 -1.99 23.60 5.77
N THR A 119 -3.20 23.09 6.06
CA THR A 119 -3.94 23.50 7.27
C THR A 119 -3.09 23.34 8.53
N ALA A 120 -3.37 24.15 9.55
CA ALA A 120 -2.55 24.19 10.77
C ALA A 120 -2.63 22.90 11.59
N ASP A 121 -3.76 22.21 11.53
CA ASP A 121 -4.02 20.97 12.30
C ASP A 121 -4.83 19.99 11.46
N PRO A 122 -4.18 19.28 10.52
CA PRO A 122 -4.86 18.32 9.66
C PRO A 122 -5.36 17.08 10.42
N ALA A 123 -4.64 16.60 11.44
CA ALA A 123 -5.05 15.43 12.22
C ALA A 123 -6.29 15.74 13.07
N GLY A 124 -6.29 16.84 13.83
CA GLY A 124 -7.43 17.20 14.67
C GLY A 124 -8.72 17.38 13.87
N SER A 125 -8.64 18.06 12.73
CA SER A 125 -9.76 18.24 11.80
C SER A 125 -10.29 16.90 11.26
N LEU A 126 -9.40 15.98 10.92
CA LEU A 126 -9.75 14.66 10.40
C LEU A 126 -10.35 13.76 11.49
N VAL A 127 -9.78 13.79 12.70
CA VAL A 127 -10.28 13.05 13.86
C VAL A 127 -11.71 13.44 14.18
N GLU A 128 -12.05 14.73 14.13
CA GLU A 128 -13.42 15.21 14.35
C GLU A 128 -14.40 14.61 13.34
N ALA A 129 -14.04 14.61 12.05
CA ALA A 129 -14.85 13.99 11.01
C ALA A 129 -15.01 12.47 11.20
N CYS A 130 -13.93 11.78 11.58
CA CYS A 130 -13.98 10.34 11.87
C CYS A 130 -14.91 10.05 13.06
N ARG A 131 -14.88 10.86 14.13
CA ARG A 131 -15.77 10.71 15.28
C ARG A 131 -17.24 10.84 14.90
N LEU A 132 -17.58 11.77 14.00
CA LEU A 132 -18.94 11.89 13.48
C LEU A 132 -19.38 10.64 12.71
N ALA A 133 -18.49 10.09 11.86
CA ALA A 133 -18.77 8.84 11.17
C ALA A 133 -18.94 7.67 12.14
N TRP A 134 -18.04 7.51 13.10
CA TRP A 134 -18.08 6.42 14.08
C TRP A 134 -19.30 6.48 14.98
N ALA A 135 -19.77 7.68 15.34
CA ALA A 135 -20.97 7.84 16.17
C ALA A 135 -22.26 7.26 15.55
N LEU A 136 -22.26 7.12 14.22
CA LEU A 136 -23.38 6.53 13.45
C LEU A 136 -23.20 5.02 13.21
N ARG A 137 -22.04 4.44 13.63
CA ARG A 137 -21.72 3.03 13.42
C ARG A 137 -22.07 2.17 14.64
N SER A 138 -22.36 0.91 14.39
CA SER A 138 -22.52 -0.11 15.43
C SER A 138 -21.31 -1.04 15.46
N GLU A 139 -21.16 -1.80 16.53
CA GLU A 139 -20.11 -2.83 16.64
C GLU A 139 -20.17 -3.88 15.53
N SER A 140 -21.36 -4.16 14.99
CA SER A 140 -21.54 -5.09 13.86
C SER A 140 -21.14 -4.52 12.51
N HIS A 141 -20.95 -3.20 12.42
CA HIS A 141 -20.55 -2.50 11.19
C HIS A 141 -19.43 -1.49 11.46
N PRO A 142 -18.29 -1.92 11.98
CA PRO A 142 -17.20 -0.99 12.27
C PRO A 142 -16.66 -0.35 10.99
N LEU A 143 -16.09 0.85 11.14
CA LEU A 143 -15.34 1.55 10.11
C LEU A 143 -13.91 1.70 10.60
N HIS A 144 -12.99 0.96 10.01
CA HIS A 144 -11.56 1.13 10.27
C HIS A 144 -10.99 2.25 9.42
N VAL A 145 -10.28 3.17 10.06
CA VAL A 145 -9.62 4.28 9.38
C VAL A 145 -8.12 4.02 9.40
N ILE A 146 -7.50 3.97 8.24
CA ILE A 146 -6.06 3.76 8.05
C ILE A 146 -5.50 4.99 7.38
N ALA A 147 -4.46 5.59 7.94
CA ALA A 147 -3.85 6.81 7.44
C ALA A 147 -2.34 6.68 7.26
N THR A 148 -1.80 7.39 6.26
CA THR A 148 -0.38 7.66 6.11
C THR A 148 -0.12 9.14 6.39
N VAL A 149 0.99 9.46 7.08
CA VAL A 149 1.39 10.85 7.37
C VAL A 149 2.65 11.18 6.59
N THR A 150 2.52 12.11 5.64
CA THR A 150 3.61 12.58 4.78
C THR A 150 4.08 13.95 5.23
N GLY A 151 5.35 14.06 5.56
CA GLY A 151 6.02 15.27 6.04
C GLY A 151 7.11 14.96 7.06
N THR A 152 7.59 15.98 7.76
CA THR A 152 8.75 15.89 8.65
C THR A 152 8.47 16.44 10.05
N GLU A 153 9.37 16.16 10.99
CA GLU A 153 9.30 16.75 12.34
C GLU A 153 9.48 18.28 12.34
N ASN A 154 10.15 18.81 11.31
CA ASN A 154 10.41 20.23 11.19
C ASN A 154 9.28 21.01 10.51
N ASP A 155 8.24 20.33 10.03
CA ASP A 155 7.06 20.99 9.51
C ASP A 155 6.26 21.67 10.64
N PRO A 156 5.54 22.77 10.36
CA PRO A 156 4.81 23.52 11.39
C PRO A 156 3.85 22.66 12.22
N GLN A 157 3.31 21.59 11.63
CA GLN A 157 2.37 20.69 12.27
C GLN A 157 3.06 19.64 13.15
N CYS A 158 4.36 19.37 12.96
CA CYS A 158 5.17 18.36 13.64
C CYS A 158 4.62 16.93 13.42
N ARG A 159 5.33 16.14 12.62
CA ARG A 159 4.86 14.82 12.16
C ARG A 159 4.48 13.88 13.31
N SER A 160 5.31 13.77 14.33
CA SER A 160 5.06 12.88 15.47
C SER A 160 3.81 13.29 16.27
N ARG A 161 3.55 14.59 16.40
CA ARG A 161 2.34 15.09 17.06
C ARG A 161 1.09 14.71 16.27
N GLN A 162 1.11 14.86 14.94
CA GLN A 162 -0.02 14.49 14.09
C GLN A 162 -0.29 12.99 14.12
N ILE A 163 0.75 12.17 14.15
CA ILE A 163 0.62 10.71 14.29
C ILE A 163 -0.03 10.36 15.64
N ALA A 164 0.50 10.90 16.74
CA ALA A 164 -0.03 10.62 18.08
C ALA A 164 -1.51 11.00 18.20
N GLU A 165 -1.91 12.15 17.65
CA GLU A 165 -3.30 12.62 17.68
C GLU A 165 -4.25 11.70 16.91
N LEU A 166 -3.80 11.15 15.77
CA LEU A 166 -4.56 10.17 15.00
C LEU A 166 -4.69 8.85 15.74
N GLU A 167 -3.58 8.33 16.28
CA GLU A 167 -3.55 7.04 17.02
C GLU A 167 -4.37 7.10 18.29
N ASP A 168 -4.29 8.17 19.07
CA ASP A 168 -5.08 8.41 20.29
C ASP A 168 -6.58 8.43 20.00
N ALA A 169 -6.98 8.81 18.79
CA ALA A 169 -8.37 8.79 18.37
C ALA A 169 -8.84 7.41 17.83
N GLY A 170 -7.93 6.46 17.62
CA GLY A 170 -8.24 5.14 17.08
C GLY A 170 -8.04 5.00 15.55
N VAL A 171 -7.39 5.98 14.91
CA VAL A 171 -6.94 5.84 13.52
C VAL A 171 -5.68 4.98 13.49
N VAL A 172 -5.61 4.01 12.61
CA VAL A 172 -4.42 3.19 12.40
C VAL A 172 -3.46 3.94 11.50
N VAL A 173 -2.34 4.40 12.04
CA VAL A 173 -1.31 5.07 11.25
C VAL A 173 -0.28 4.04 10.78
N VAL A 174 0.01 4.05 9.49
CA VAL A 174 0.97 3.13 8.85
C VAL A 174 2.06 3.90 8.12
N ASP A 175 3.22 3.26 7.94
CA ASP A 175 4.42 3.92 7.41
C ASP A 175 4.42 4.07 5.88
N SER A 176 3.54 3.34 5.17
CA SER A 176 3.55 3.35 3.70
C SER A 176 2.21 2.94 3.08
N LEU A 177 1.99 3.34 1.83
CA LEU A 177 0.81 2.93 1.06
C LEU A 177 0.73 1.41 0.82
N PRO A 178 1.84 0.68 0.54
CA PRO A 178 1.80 -0.78 0.50
C PRO A 178 1.31 -1.43 1.80
N GLU A 179 1.66 -0.87 2.95
CA GLU A 179 1.18 -1.33 4.26
C GLU A 179 -0.32 -1.05 4.42
N ALA A 180 -0.76 0.16 4.07
CA ALA A 180 -2.18 0.53 4.09
C ALA A 180 -3.03 -0.38 3.20
N ALA A 181 -2.60 -0.63 1.97
CA ALA A 181 -3.31 -1.48 1.02
C ALA A 181 -3.38 -2.95 1.49
N LEU A 182 -2.27 -3.49 2.02
CA LEU A 182 -2.22 -4.85 2.57
C LEU A 182 -3.16 -5.00 3.76
N LEU A 183 -3.13 -4.06 4.70
CA LEU A 183 -3.99 -4.10 5.88
C LEU A 183 -5.47 -3.98 5.48
N ALA A 184 -5.80 -3.07 4.56
CA ALA A 184 -7.16 -2.91 4.07
C ALA A 184 -7.70 -4.20 3.45
N VAL A 185 -6.92 -4.84 2.59
CA VAL A 185 -7.30 -6.12 1.97
C VAL A 185 -7.41 -7.24 3.01
N ALA A 186 -6.51 -7.29 3.98
CA ALA A 186 -6.55 -8.29 5.05
C ALA A 186 -7.82 -8.17 5.91
N LEU A 187 -8.31 -6.94 6.13
CA LEU A 187 -9.54 -6.70 6.91
C LEU A 187 -10.82 -7.08 6.16
N ILE A 188 -10.88 -6.84 4.85
CA ILE A 188 -12.08 -7.16 4.04
C ILE A 188 -12.09 -8.60 3.51
N SER A 189 -10.94 -9.27 3.45
CA SER A 189 -10.76 -10.62 2.93
C SER A 189 -9.85 -11.45 3.84
N PRO A 190 -10.23 -11.69 5.09
CA PRO A 190 -9.36 -12.35 6.07
C PRO A 190 -8.95 -13.76 5.65
N GLN A 191 -9.78 -14.47 4.88
CA GLN A 191 -9.49 -15.81 4.39
C GLN A 191 -8.36 -15.83 3.35
N ARG A 192 -8.18 -14.76 2.57
CA ARG A 192 -7.09 -14.65 1.58
C ARG A 192 -5.71 -14.58 2.24
N MET A 193 -5.63 -14.04 3.46
CA MET A 193 -4.38 -14.00 4.23
C MET A 193 -4.12 -15.28 5.01
N ALA A 194 -5.15 -16.06 5.26
CA ALA A 194 -5.08 -17.32 6.01
C ALA A 194 -4.72 -18.54 5.13
N GLU A 195 -4.72 -18.40 3.79
CA GLU A 195 -4.19 -19.47 2.94
C GLU A 195 -2.70 -19.61 3.24
N PRO A 196 -2.26 -20.78 3.74
CA PRO A 196 -0.84 -21.01 3.96
C PRO A 196 -0.15 -20.82 2.61
N ALA A 197 0.76 -19.84 2.55
CA ALA A 197 1.65 -19.75 1.41
C ALA A 197 2.21 -21.15 1.13
N PRO A 198 2.24 -21.60 -0.13
CA PRO A 198 2.84 -22.89 -0.45
C PRO A 198 4.21 -22.90 0.25
N ARG A 199 4.46 -23.93 1.07
CA ARG A 199 5.71 -24.06 1.81
C ARG A 199 6.83 -23.75 0.85
N SER A 200 7.56 -22.69 1.11
CA SER A 200 8.68 -22.31 0.27
C SER A 200 9.64 -23.48 0.30
N SER A 201 9.92 -24.06 -0.87
CA SER A 201 10.96 -25.10 -1.00
C SER A 201 12.33 -24.62 -0.50
N LEU A 202 12.50 -23.32 -0.27
CA LEU A 202 13.65 -22.72 0.38
C LEU A 202 13.85 -23.21 1.82
N LEU A 203 12.78 -23.61 2.53
CA LEU A 203 12.87 -24.17 3.88
C LEU A 203 13.27 -25.66 3.89
N ASP A 204 13.12 -26.34 2.75
CA ASP A 204 13.50 -27.75 2.59
C ASP A 204 14.95 -27.91 2.11
N GLY A 205 15.69 -26.81 2.01
CA GLY A 205 17.07 -26.76 1.53
C GLY A 205 17.16 -25.98 0.18
N VAL A 206 18.32 -25.38 -0.03
CA VAL A 206 18.58 -24.58 -1.23
C VAL A 206 19.46 -25.40 -2.19
N ALA A 207 19.00 -25.54 -3.43
CA ALA A 207 19.83 -26.00 -4.55
C ALA A 207 20.14 -24.81 -5.46
N VAL A 208 21.40 -24.57 -5.76
CA VAL A 208 21.86 -23.37 -6.44
C VAL A 208 22.42 -23.70 -7.82
N ILE A 209 22.04 -22.95 -8.84
CA ILE A 209 22.75 -22.92 -10.13
C ILE A 209 23.61 -21.65 -10.14
N ASN A 210 24.94 -21.84 -10.15
CA ASN A 210 25.89 -20.73 -10.24
C ASN A 210 26.34 -20.55 -11.69
N ALA A 211 25.99 -19.41 -12.29
CA ALA A 211 26.50 -19.00 -13.61
C ALA A 211 27.55 -17.87 -13.54
N GLY A 212 28.11 -17.68 -12.37
CA GLY A 212 29.11 -16.64 -12.07
C GLY A 212 30.51 -17.18 -11.85
N LEU A 213 31.23 -16.55 -10.91
CA LEU A 213 32.58 -16.93 -10.55
C LEU A 213 32.61 -18.34 -9.93
N ARG A 214 33.60 -19.13 -10.35
CA ARG A 214 33.79 -20.50 -9.84
C ARG A 214 34.00 -20.55 -8.31
N SER A 215 34.63 -19.52 -7.74
CA SER A 215 34.84 -19.40 -6.30
C SER A 215 33.49 -19.45 -5.53
N PHE A 216 32.44 -18.82 -6.03
CA PHE A 216 31.12 -18.86 -5.39
C PHE A 216 30.54 -20.28 -5.34
N ALA A 217 30.73 -21.07 -6.40
CA ALA A 217 30.32 -22.46 -6.39
C ALA A 217 31.11 -23.29 -5.37
N ILE A 218 32.40 -23.04 -5.22
CA ILE A 218 33.26 -23.70 -4.25
C ILE A 218 32.83 -23.37 -2.80
N ASP A 219 32.56 -22.09 -2.54
CA ASP A 219 32.13 -21.64 -1.22
C ASP A 219 30.78 -22.28 -0.81
N LEU A 220 29.82 -22.34 -1.75
CA LEU A 220 28.55 -23.00 -1.53
C LEU A 220 28.69 -24.51 -1.29
N GLN A 221 29.57 -25.19 -2.05
CA GLN A 221 29.84 -26.60 -1.87
C GLN A 221 30.50 -26.85 -0.49
N SER A 222 31.43 -25.99 -0.09
CA SER A 222 32.11 -26.07 1.22
C SER A 222 31.12 -25.86 2.37
N ALA A 223 30.06 -25.09 2.16
CA ALA A 223 28.96 -24.90 3.09
C ALA A 223 27.91 -26.03 3.06
N GLY A 224 28.11 -27.07 2.27
CA GLY A 224 27.19 -28.21 2.15
C GLY A 224 25.96 -27.94 1.28
N THR A 225 25.93 -26.85 0.55
CA THR A 225 24.80 -26.50 -0.32
C THR A 225 24.95 -27.21 -1.69
N PRO A 226 23.93 -27.95 -2.17
CA PRO A 226 23.94 -28.49 -3.51
C PRO A 226 24.07 -27.38 -4.55
N VAL A 227 25.14 -27.41 -5.35
CA VAL A 227 25.38 -26.39 -6.38
C VAL A 227 25.78 -27.02 -7.70
N VAL A 228 25.19 -26.56 -8.78
CA VAL A 228 25.61 -26.82 -10.14
C VAL A 228 26.29 -25.57 -10.68
N HIS A 229 27.57 -25.71 -11.03
CA HIS A 229 28.30 -24.61 -11.67
C HIS A 229 28.15 -24.69 -13.18
N TYR A 230 27.43 -23.72 -13.75
CA TYR A 230 27.30 -23.55 -15.20
C TYR A 230 28.49 -22.71 -15.72
N GLN A 231 29.35 -23.32 -16.53
CA GLN A 231 30.44 -22.61 -17.20
C GLN A 231 29.87 -21.79 -18.36
N TRP A 232 29.45 -20.58 -18.05
CA TRP A 232 29.01 -19.66 -19.08
C TRP A 232 30.22 -19.07 -19.82
N ALA A 233 30.16 -19.13 -21.13
CA ALA A 233 31.07 -18.39 -22.01
C ALA A 233 30.24 -17.63 -23.05
N PRO A 234 30.66 -16.42 -23.42
CA PRO A 234 29.96 -15.67 -24.45
C PRO A 234 30.01 -16.43 -25.79
N ILE A 235 28.92 -16.43 -26.51
CA ILE A 235 28.81 -17.04 -27.84
C ILE A 235 29.95 -16.53 -28.69
N ALA A 236 30.67 -17.44 -29.38
CA ALA A 236 31.83 -17.16 -30.22
C ALA A 236 32.98 -16.43 -29.48
N GLY A 237 33.17 -16.70 -28.16
CA GLY A 237 34.23 -16.05 -27.39
C GLY A 237 34.06 -14.53 -27.25
N GLY A 238 32.84 -14.01 -27.41
CA GLY A 238 32.55 -12.57 -27.40
C GLY A 238 32.74 -11.84 -28.73
N ASN A 239 33.09 -12.56 -29.80
CA ASN A 239 33.21 -11.98 -31.13
C ASN A 239 31.82 -11.75 -31.75
N LYS A 240 31.39 -10.48 -31.76
CA LYS A 240 30.04 -10.08 -32.24
C LYS A 240 29.77 -10.45 -33.70
N LYS A 241 30.79 -10.48 -34.57
CA LYS A 241 30.63 -10.86 -36.00
C LYS A 241 30.38 -12.36 -36.12
N LEU A 242 31.12 -13.17 -35.38
CA LEU A 242 31.00 -14.62 -35.37
C LEU A 242 29.70 -15.07 -34.72
N ALA A 243 29.28 -14.41 -33.65
CA ALA A 243 27.99 -14.67 -32.98
C ALA A 243 26.80 -14.47 -33.94
N ARG A 244 26.77 -13.38 -34.70
CA ARG A 244 25.75 -13.12 -35.75
C ARG A 244 25.75 -14.12 -36.90
N LEU A 245 26.91 -14.69 -37.22
CA LEU A 245 27.00 -15.76 -38.21
C LEU A 245 26.41 -17.09 -37.67
N LEU A 246 26.69 -17.42 -36.45
CA LEU A 246 26.16 -18.62 -35.78
C LEU A 246 24.63 -18.55 -35.57
N GLU A 247 24.07 -17.37 -35.26
CA GLU A 247 22.63 -17.15 -35.19
C GLU A 247 21.88 -17.37 -36.51
N ARG A 248 22.57 -17.19 -37.68
CA ARG A 248 21.99 -17.42 -39.01
C ARG A 248 22.06 -18.87 -39.47
N LEU A 249 22.78 -19.69 -38.74
CA LEU A 249 22.96 -21.14 -39.07
C LEU A 249 22.06 -22.05 -38.21
N GLN A 250 21.32 -21.47 -37.27
CA GLN A 250 20.24 -22.11 -36.53
C GLN A 250 18.90 -21.80 -37.18
#